data_078ee093e2f84bd99555315d042dbf12
#
_entry.id   078ee093e2f84bd99555315d042dbf12
#
_cell.length_a   1.000
_cell.length_b   1.000
_cell.length_c   1.000
_cell.angle_alpha   90.00
_cell.angle_beta   90.00
_cell.angle_gamma   90.00
#
_symmetry.space_group_name_H-M   'P 1'
#
loop_
_entity.id
_entity.type
_entity.pdbx_description
1 polymer ?
#
loop_
_entity_poly.entity_id
_entity_poly.type
_entity_poly.pdbx_seq_one_letter_code
_entity_poly.pdbx_strand_id
1 'polypeptide(L)'
;MKTKKCSPFFLLTLITCLLFSTISFAQKGPYRYNKAYHVHYYPYPVYSYGHPYVSIPYGGYVYRYQQGCFYRPYGTVFQVVPPPFGIQISTLPYGYMSFYMGPNPYYYFNGIFYRPNANQYQVVAPPLGAVVNKLPSGAKVRVIDGQKYYELNGTFYKEETDQNNRLSYKVVGTDGVLNTNPDNNKEENTTDTRNGD
;
A
#
# COMPACT_ATOMS: atom_id res chain seq x y z
N MET A 1 -28.81 71.27 -9.90
CA MET A 1 -28.40 69.98 -9.37
C MET A 1 -29.08 68.89 -10.19
N LYS A 2 -28.30 68.12 -11.01
CA LYS A 2 -28.83 67.01 -11.82
C LYS A 2 -28.62 65.72 -11.08
N THR A 3 -29.65 65.10 -10.58
CA THR A 3 -29.63 63.77 -9.95
C THR A 3 -29.53 62.73 -11.04
N LYS A 4 -28.38 62.01 -11.08
CA LYS A 4 -28.21 60.85 -11.97
C LYS A 4 -29.02 59.70 -11.40
N LYS A 5 -30.08 59.27 -12.09
CA LYS A 5 -30.82 58.05 -11.81
C LYS A 5 -29.93 56.85 -12.13
N CYS A 6 -29.53 56.06 -11.15
CA CYS A 6 -28.88 54.76 -11.37
C CYS A 6 -29.86 53.79 -12.05
N SER A 7 -29.45 53.24 -13.16
CA SER A 7 -30.26 52.30 -13.94
C SER A 7 -30.49 51.01 -13.13
N PRO A 8 -31.74 50.51 -13.06
CA PRO A 8 -32.05 49.27 -12.33
C PRO A 8 -31.34 48.01 -12.91
N PHE A 9 -30.83 48.14 -14.12
CA PHE A 9 -30.05 47.05 -14.77
C PHE A 9 -28.74 46.73 -14.08
N PHE A 10 -28.10 47.71 -13.42
CA PHE A 10 -26.83 47.49 -12.73
C PHE A 10 -26.99 46.76 -11.38
N LEU A 11 -28.16 46.86 -10.76
CA LEU A 11 -28.47 46.20 -9.50
C LEU A 11 -28.80 44.71 -9.71
N LEU A 12 -29.38 44.35 -10.86
CA LEU A 12 -29.76 42.96 -11.17
C LEU A 12 -28.55 42.10 -11.49
N THR A 13 -27.50 42.66 -12.12
CA THR A 13 -26.25 41.92 -12.42
C THR A 13 -25.40 41.67 -11.19
N LEU A 14 -25.51 42.53 -10.15
CA LEU A 14 -24.77 42.34 -8.90
C LEU A 14 -25.38 41.22 -8.02
N ILE A 15 -26.69 41.03 -8.08
CA ILE A 15 -27.41 40.01 -7.30
C ILE A 15 -27.23 38.62 -7.92
N THR A 16 -27.08 38.49 -9.24
CA THR A 16 -26.83 37.21 -9.89
C THR A 16 -25.40 36.68 -9.66
N CYS A 17 -24.42 37.54 -9.41
CA CYS A 17 -23.05 37.11 -9.05
C CYS A 17 -22.94 36.58 -7.62
N LEU A 18 -23.85 36.91 -6.71
CA LEU A 18 -23.83 36.46 -5.32
C LEU A 18 -24.47 35.07 -5.09
N LEU A 19 -25.20 34.54 -6.08
CA LEU A 19 -25.87 33.24 -5.98
C LEU A 19 -25.03 32.05 -6.51
N PHE A 20 -23.88 32.31 -7.14
CA PHE A 20 -22.87 31.28 -7.44
C PHE A 20 -21.82 31.21 -6.35
N SER A 21 -22.24 31.06 -5.10
CA SER A 21 -21.36 30.44 -4.10
C SER A 21 -21.19 28.98 -4.50
N THR A 22 -20.14 28.74 -5.27
CA THR A 22 -19.67 27.37 -5.56
C THR A 22 -19.50 26.67 -4.22
N ILE A 23 -20.37 25.70 -3.97
CA ILE A 23 -20.15 24.71 -2.93
C ILE A 23 -18.90 23.96 -3.39
N SER A 24 -17.72 24.44 -2.97
CA SER A 24 -16.48 23.67 -3.04
C SER A 24 -16.69 22.47 -2.13
N PHE A 25 -17.14 21.36 -2.70
CA PHE A 25 -16.89 20.07 -2.10
C PHE A 25 -15.37 19.95 -2.03
N ALA A 26 -14.81 20.16 -0.86
CA ALA A 26 -13.46 19.76 -0.58
C ALA A 26 -13.41 18.23 -0.78
N GLN A 27 -13.07 17.80 -1.99
CA GLN A 27 -12.69 16.42 -2.21
C GLN A 27 -11.51 16.17 -1.27
N LYS A 28 -11.77 15.44 -0.18
CA LYS A 28 -10.69 14.91 0.65
C LYS A 28 -9.80 14.08 -0.28
N GLY A 29 -8.67 14.65 -0.67
CA GLY A 29 -7.67 13.92 -1.45
C GLY A 29 -7.27 12.64 -0.70
N PRO A 30 -6.70 11.64 -1.40
CA PRO A 30 -6.27 10.41 -0.78
C PRO A 30 -5.38 10.74 0.43
N TYR A 31 -5.65 10.09 1.56
CA TYR A 31 -4.88 10.26 2.80
C TYR A 31 -3.41 9.96 2.50
N ARG A 32 -2.56 10.99 2.46
CA ARG A 32 -1.12 10.85 2.29
C ARG A 32 -0.48 10.77 3.67
N TYR A 33 -0.05 9.59 4.04
CA TYR A 33 0.81 9.42 5.20
C TYR A 33 2.19 9.98 4.86
N ASN A 34 2.67 10.95 5.66
CA ASN A 34 4.01 11.50 5.49
C ASN A 34 5.04 10.38 5.59
N LYS A 35 5.86 10.27 4.55
CA LYS A 35 6.85 9.23 4.26
C LYS A 35 8.09 9.32 5.17
N ALA A 36 7.89 9.53 6.45
CA ALA A 36 8.89 9.18 7.43
C ALA A 36 8.78 7.66 7.59
N TYR A 37 9.60 6.92 6.86
CA TYR A 37 9.78 5.49 7.13
C TYR A 37 10.20 5.36 8.58
N HIS A 38 9.25 5.15 9.48
CA HIS A 38 9.55 4.69 10.81
C HIS A 38 10.05 3.26 10.64
N VAL A 39 11.37 3.16 10.46
CA VAL A 39 12.06 1.88 10.57
C VAL A 39 11.66 1.33 11.92
N HIS A 40 10.79 0.31 11.94
CA HIS A 40 10.49 -0.38 13.16
C HIS A 40 11.77 -1.04 13.62
N TYR A 41 12.36 -0.46 14.63
CA TYR A 41 13.46 -1.05 15.37
C TYR A 41 12.90 -2.32 16.02
N TYR A 42 13.23 -3.47 15.44
CA TYR A 42 13.10 -4.74 16.12
C TYR A 42 14.31 -4.87 17.04
N PRO A 43 14.16 -4.81 18.37
CA PRO A 43 15.27 -4.78 19.31
C PRO A 43 15.94 -6.16 19.49
N TYR A 44 15.87 -7.03 18.52
CA TYR A 44 16.49 -8.34 18.60
C TYR A 44 17.79 -8.33 17.80
N PRO A 45 18.96 -8.39 18.46
CA PRO A 45 20.19 -8.83 17.81
C PRO A 45 19.96 -10.29 17.43
N VAL A 46 19.67 -10.53 16.14
CA VAL A 46 19.51 -11.89 15.64
C VAL A 46 20.90 -12.46 15.46
N TYR A 47 21.46 -12.97 16.54
CA TYR A 47 22.49 -13.97 16.48
C TYR A 47 21.82 -15.32 16.26
N SER A 48 21.53 -15.63 14.98
CA SER A 48 21.15 -16.99 14.64
C SER A 48 22.44 -17.84 14.58
N TYR A 49 22.76 -18.46 15.69
CA TYR A 49 23.73 -19.54 15.70
C TYR A 49 23.20 -20.69 14.84
N GLY A 50 23.86 -20.99 13.72
CA GLY A 50 23.64 -22.23 12.97
C GLY A 50 22.97 -22.12 11.60
N HIS A 51 22.48 -20.98 11.17
CA HIS A 51 21.96 -20.82 9.79
C HIS A 51 22.77 -19.79 9.01
N PRO A 52 23.36 -20.15 7.87
CA PRO A 52 24.10 -19.21 7.05
C PRO A 52 23.15 -18.15 6.48
N TYR A 53 23.56 -16.90 6.54
CA TYR A 53 22.87 -15.81 5.81
C TYR A 53 23.44 -15.71 4.38
N VAL A 54 22.60 -15.23 3.47
CA VAL A 54 23.02 -14.88 2.11
C VAL A 54 23.29 -13.37 2.06
N SER A 55 24.44 -12.99 1.53
CA SER A 55 24.77 -11.59 1.26
C SER A 55 24.23 -11.18 -0.10
N ILE A 56 23.43 -10.12 -0.16
CA ILE A 56 22.78 -9.63 -1.37
C ILE A 56 23.19 -8.17 -1.58
N PRO A 57 24.09 -7.86 -2.54
CA PRO A 57 24.39 -6.49 -2.92
C PRO A 57 23.18 -5.90 -3.67
N TYR A 58 22.69 -4.73 -3.23
CA TYR A 58 21.58 -4.04 -3.85
C TYR A 58 21.58 -2.54 -3.49
N GLY A 59 21.42 -1.66 -4.50
CA GLY A 59 21.29 -0.21 -4.29
C GLY A 59 22.45 0.43 -3.51
N GLY A 60 23.68 -0.03 -3.72
CA GLY A 60 24.88 0.49 -3.02
C GLY A 60 25.07 -0.05 -1.59
N TYR A 61 24.25 -0.98 -1.15
CA TYR A 61 24.34 -1.63 0.15
C TYR A 61 24.47 -3.15 0.01
N VAL A 62 25.02 -3.80 1.04
CA VAL A 62 25.01 -5.25 1.18
C VAL A 62 23.99 -5.63 2.24
N TYR A 63 22.90 -6.26 1.81
CA TYR A 63 21.90 -6.83 2.71
C TYR A 63 22.32 -8.23 3.12
N ARG A 64 21.98 -8.63 4.32
CA ARG A 64 21.98 -10.04 4.73
C ARG A 64 20.57 -10.57 4.73
N TYR A 65 20.37 -11.73 4.14
CA TYR A 65 19.09 -12.41 4.10
C TYR A 65 19.15 -13.76 4.81
N GLN A 66 18.15 -14.02 5.63
CA GLN A 66 18.01 -15.30 6.33
C GLN A 66 16.52 -15.55 6.59
N GLN A 67 15.97 -16.64 6.04
CA GLN A 67 14.62 -17.14 6.30
C GLN A 67 13.52 -16.06 6.29
N GLY A 68 13.50 -15.19 5.28
CA GLY A 68 12.49 -14.13 5.12
C GLY A 68 12.80 -12.83 5.87
N CYS A 69 13.90 -12.76 6.61
CA CYS A 69 14.35 -11.54 7.25
C CYS A 69 15.50 -10.93 6.46
N PHE A 70 15.42 -9.61 6.26
CA PHE A 70 16.48 -8.81 5.66
C PHE A 70 17.13 -7.95 6.71
N TYR A 71 18.44 -7.87 6.65
CA TYR A 71 19.24 -7.11 7.60
C TYR A 71 20.16 -6.15 6.85
N ARG A 72 20.39 -5.01 7.44
CA ARG A 72 21.32 -4.00 6.95
C ARG A 72 22.33 -3.65 8.04
N PRO A 73 23.63 -3.40 7.70
CA PRO A 73 24.61 -2.95 8.66
C PRO A 73 24.23 -1.57 9.20
N TYR A 74 24.36 -1.43 10.52
CA TYR A 74 24.23 -0.16 11.23
C TYR A 74 25.32 -0.07 12.30
N GLY A 75 26.39 0.62 11.98
CA GLY A 75 27.62 0.59 12.79
C GLY A 75 28.18 -0.83 12.87
N THR A 76 28.32 -1.34 14.08
CA THR A 76 28.87 -2.70 14.36
C THR A 76 27.79 -3.79 14.42
N VAL A 77 26.51 -3.44 14.27
CA VAL A 77 25.39 -4.37 14.37
C VAL A 77 24.62 -4.48 13.05
N PHE A 78 23.81 -5.53 12.93
CA PHE A 78 22.84 -5.68 11.85
C PHE A 78 21.44 -5.45 12.36
N GLN A 79 20.68 -4.60 11.67
CA GLN A 79 19.28 -4.32 11.96
C GLN A 79 18.37 -5.00 10.95
N VAL A 80 17.25 -5.55 11.42
CA VAL A 80 16.17 -5.99 10.54
C VAL A 80 15.58 -4.77 9.85
N VAL A 81 15.46 -4.86 8.53
CA VAL A 81 14.91 -3.78 7.70
C VAL A 81 13.89 -4.36 6.72
N PRO A 82 12.87 -3.58 6.32
CA PRO A 82 12.08 -3.93 5.15
C PRO A 82 13.00 -4.01 3.93
N PRO A 83 12.90 -5.09 3.10
CA PRO A 83 13.68 -5.15 1.88
C PRO A 83 13.23 -4.09 0.88
N PRO A 84 14.14 -3.51 0.09
CA PRO A 84 13.76 -2.66 -1.02
C PRO A 84 13.06 -3.49 -2.11
N PHE A 85 12.12 -2.86 -2.82
CA PHE A 85 11.52 -3.48 -3.99
C PHE A 85 12.58 -3.70 -5.07
N GLY A 86 12.50 -4.84 -5.73
CA GLY A 86 13.48 -5.25 -6.75
C GLY A 86 14.60 -6.16 -6.23
N ILE A 87 14.86 -6.23 -4.93
CA ILE A 87 15.84 -7.18 -4.39
C ILE A 87 15.38 -8.61 -4.67
N GLN A 88 16.32 -9.50 -4.95
CA GLN A 88 16.02 -10.89 -5.35
C GLN A 88 16.59 -11.88 -4.35
N ILE A 89 15.87 -12.98 -4.17
CA ILE A 89 16.28 -14.14 -3.36
C ILE A 89 16.16 -15.41 -4.21
N SER A 90 17.02 -16.38 -3.97
CA SER A 90 17.00 -17.66 -4.72
C SER A 90 15.92 -18.62 -4.24
N THR A 91 15.50 -18.52 -2.97
CA THR A 91 14.56 -19.46 -2.35
C THR A 91 13.61 -18.71 -1.45
N LEU A 92 12.30 -18.98 -1.56
CA LEU A 92 11.29 -18.44 -0.67
C LEU A 92 11.48 -18.95 0.77
N PRO A 93 11.13 -18.12 1.78
CA PRO A 93 11.18 -18.55 3.17
C PRO A 93 10.15 -19.66 3.44
N TYR A 94 10.48 -20.58 4.33
CA TYR A 94 9.55 -21.65 4.71
C TYR A 94 8.24 -21.08 5.29
N GLY A 95 7.10 -21.64 4.86
CA GLY A 95 5.78 -21.20 5.31
C GLY A 95 5.23 -19.98 4.56
N TYR A 96 5.77 -19.67 3.39
CA TYR A 96 5.16 -18.67 2.53
C TYR A 96 3.74 -19.06 2.11
N MET A 97 2.90 -18.07 1.86
CA MET A 97 1.59 -18.20 1.23
C MET A 97 1.72 -17.91 -0.27
N SER A 98 1.10 -18.70 -1.12
CA SER A 98 0.99 -18.45 -2.56
C SER A 98 -0.44 -18.06 -2.93
N PHE A 99 -0.58 -17.12 -3.86
CA PHE A 99 -1.87 -16.70 -4.42
C PHE A 99 -1.68 -16.12 -5.82
N TYR A 100 -2.78 -15.89 -6.52
CA TYR A 100 -2.78 -15.30 -7.86
C TYR A 100 -3.52 -13.97 -7.86
N MET A 101 -2.99 -13.02 -8.65
CA MET A 101 -3.67 -11.78 -9.01
C MET A 101 -3.80 -11.77 -10.54
N GLY A 102 -5.00 -12.10 -11.04
CA GLY A 102 -5.17 -12.45 -12.44
C GLY A 102 -4.26 -13.62 -12.84
N PRO A 103 -3.51 -13.55 -13.95
CA PRO A 103 -2.60 -14.62 -14.36
C PRO A 103 -1.27 -14.64 -13.59
N ASN A 104 -1.01 -13.67 -12.74
CA ASN A 104 0.29 -13.48 -12.11
C ASN A 104 0.36 -14.20 -10.76
N PRO A 105 1.33 -15.10 -10.53
CA PRO A 105 1.59 -15.70 -9.24
C PRO A 105 2.30 -14.70 -8.31
N TYR A 106 1.88 -14.71 -7.04
CA TYR A 106 2.49 -13.98 -5.96
C TYR A 106 2.75 -14.89 -4.77
N TYR A 107 3.74 -14.53 -3.99
CA TYR A 107 4.08 -15.18 -2.74
C TYR A 107 4.16 -14.14 -1.64
N TYR A 108 3.70 -14.52 -0.46
CA TYR A 108 3.68 -13.64 0.69
C TYR A 108 4.32 -14.31 1.90
N PHE A 109 5.18 -13.61 2.57
CA PHE A 109 5.74 -14.02 3.84
C PHE A 109 6.01 -12.82 4.74
N ASN A 110 5.40 -12.82 5.91
CA ASN A 110 5.67 -11.88 7.00
C ASN A 110 5.71 -10.39 6.55
N GLY A 111 4.72 -9.97 5.75
CA GLY A 111 4.59 -8.59 5.25
C GLY A 111 5.34 -8.30 3.97
N ILE A 112 6.06 -9.27 3.40
CA ILE A 112 6.84 -9.11 2.17
C ILE A 112 6.16 -9.88 1.05
N PHE A 113 6.00 -9.23 -0.10
CA PHE A 113 5.44 -9.81 -1.31
C PHE A 113 6.55 -10.10 -2.32
N TYR A 114 6.44 -11.25 -2.96
CA TYR A 114 7.42 -11.72 -3.95
C TYR A 114 6.71 -12.13 -5.23
N ARG A 115 7.41 -11.99 -6.35
CA ARG A 115 7.03 -12.57 -7.65
C ARG A 115 8.18 -13.40 -8.22
N PRO A 116 7.88 -14.42 -9.04
CA PRO A 116 8.92 -15.10 -9.78
C PRO A 116 9.61 -14.12 -10.74
N ASN A 117 10.93 -14.23 -10.84
CA ASN A 117 11.73 -13.50 -11.81
C ASN A 117 12.86 -14.43 -12.26
N ALA A 118 12.74 -15.00 -13.45
CA ALA A 118 13.59 -16.07 -13.96
C ALA A 118 13.69 -17.23 -12.94
N ASN A 119 14.87 -17.55 -12.45
CA ASN A 119 15.12 -18.61 -11.47
C ASN A 119 15.16 -18.09 -10.02
N GLN A 120 14.67 -16.89 -9.79
CA GLN A 120 14.67 -16.22 -8.48
C GLN A 120 13.31 -15.67 -8.13
N TYR A 121 13.19 -15.09 -6.94
CA TYR A 121 12.00 -14.40 -6.46
C TYR A 121 12.36 -12.96 -6.15
N GLN A 122 11.65 -12.03 -6.74
CA GLN A 122 11.86 -10.61 -6.57
C GLN A 122 10.86 -10.04 -5.54
N VAL A 123 11.36 -9.25 -4.61
CA VAL A 123 10.51 -8.45 -3.71
C VAL A 123 9.79 -7.39 -4.52
N VAL A 124 8.48 -7.32 -4.37
CA VAL A 124 7.62 -6.39 -5.10
C VAL A 124 6.73 -5.57 -4.15
N ALA A 125 6.23 -4.46 -4.66
CA ALA A 125 5.21 -3.69 -3.94
C ALA A 125 3.98 -4.58 -3.66
N PRO A 126 3.33 -4.43 -2.51
CA PRO A 126 2.08 -5.12 -2.20
C PRO A 126 1.02 -4.79 -3.24
N PRO A 127 0.45 -5.76 -3.97
CA PRO A 127 -0.58 -5.47 -4.96
C PRO A 127 -1.89 -5.09 -4.27
N LEU A 128 -2.53 -4.00 -4.73
CA LEU A 128 -3.85 -3.59 -4.26
C LEU A 128 -4.86 -4.72 -4.48
N GLY A 129 -5.69 -4.97 -3.48
CA GLY A 129 -6.67 -6.05 -3.51
C GLY A 129 -6.12 -7.43 -3.10
N ALA A 130 -4.81 -7.60 -2.93
CA ALA A 130 -4.27 -8.87 -2.43
C ALA A 130 -4.80 -9.19 -1.04
N VAL A 131 -5.17 -10.45 -0.83
CA VAL A 131 -5.68 -10.95 0.45
C VAL A 131 -4.67 -11.88 1.07
N VAL A 132 -4.28 -11.61 2.31
CA VAL A 132 -3.33 -12.42 3.09
C VAL A 132 -3.99 -12.91 4.37
N ASN A 133 -3.57 -14.08 4.84
CA ASN A 133 -4.18 -14.72 6.01
C ASN A 133 -3.60 -14.27 7.35
N LYS A 134 -2.49 -13.56 7.34
CA LYS A 134 -1.80 -13.12 8.56
C LYS A 134 -0.96 -11.88 8.31
N LEU A 135 -0.97 -10.95 9.25
CA LEU A 135 -0.01 -9.84 9.31
C LEU A 135 1.07 -10.11 10.36
N PRO A 136 2.29 -9.59 10.17
CA PRO A 136 3.32 -9.66 11.20
C PRO A 136 2.96 -8.78 12.40
N SER A 137 3.55 -9.07 13.55
CA SER A 137 3.33 -8.34 14.80
C SER A 137 3.70 -6.85 14.76
N GLY A 138 4.46 -6.43 13.73
CA GLY A 138 4.81 -5.03 13.49
C GLY A 138 3.71 -4.20 12.83
N ALA A 139 2.61 -4.80 12.40
CA ALA A 139 1.47 -4.07 11.84
C ALA A 139 0.77 -3.25 12.93
N LYS A 140 0.55 -1.96 12.65
CA LYS A 140 -0.06 -1.01 13.59
C LYS A 140 -1.51 -0.75 13.23
N VAL A 141 -2.36 -0.72 14.24
CA VAL A 141 -3.75 -0.28 14.05
C VAL A 141 -3.79 1.22 13.76
N ARG A 142 -4.58 1.61 12.75
CA ARG A 142 -4.90 2.97 12.39
C ARG A 142 -6.42 3.13 12.28
N VAL A 143 -6.93 4.24 12.80
CA VAL A 143 -8.32 4.62 12.59
C VAL A 143 -8.33 5.85 11.69
N ILE A 144 -8.96 5.74 10.52
CA ILE A 144 -9.04 6.77 9.51
C ILE A 144 -10.52 6.89 9.11
N ASP A 145 -11.10 8.08 9.26
CA ASP A 145 -12.52 8.35 9.03
C ASP A 145 -13.46 7.33 9.73
N GLY A 146 -13.11 6.95 10.98
CA GLY A 146 -13.87 5.99 11.80
C GLY A 146 -13.69 4.51 11.41
N GLN A 147 -12.93 4.21 10.36
CA GLN A 147 -12.65 2.84 9.92
C GLN A 147 -11.30 2.36 10.45
N LYS A 148 -11.25 1.10 10.89
CA LYS A 148 -10.02 0.43 11.36
C LYS A 148 -9.25 -0.15 10.19
N TYR A 149 -7.96 0.17 10.15
CA TYR A 149 -6.98 -0.39 9.22
C TYR A 149 -5.76 -0.89 10.00
N TYR A 150 -4.97 -1.72 9.35
CA TYR A 150 -3.64 -2.09 9.81
C TYR A 150 -2.61 -1.51 8.86
N GLU A 151 -1.60 -0.85 9.38
CA GLU A 151 -0.52 -0.25 8.58
C GLU A 151 0.78 -0.97 8.85
N LEU A 152 1.46 -1.38 7.79
CA LEU A 152 2.79 -1.97 7.83
C LEU A 152 3.65 -1.41 6.70
N ASN A 153 4.71 -0.67 7.05
CA ASN A 153 5.66 -0.11 6.09
C ASN A 153 5.01 0.68 4.95
N GLY A 154 3.96 1.46 5.24
CA GLY A 154 3.22 2.24 4.25
C GLY A 154 2.16 1.46 3.48
N THR A 155 1.96 0.19 3.78
CA THR A 155 0.87 -0.63 3.23
C THR A 155 -0.29 -0.66 4.22
N PHE A 156 -1.49 -0.37 3.73
CA PHE A 156 -2.71 -0.44 4.51
C PHE A 156 -3.48 -1.72 4.20
N TYR A 157 -3.93 -2.37 5.25
CA TYR A 157 -4.73 -3.59 5.18
C TYR A 157 -6.07 -3.35 5.87
N LYS A 158 -7.14 -3.87 5.27
CA LYS A 158 -8.46 -3.96 5.88
C LYS A 158 -8.72 -5.40 6.30
N GLU A 159 -9.24 -5.57 7.50
CA GLU A 159 -9.66 -6.87 8.01
C GLU A 159 -10.92 -7.33 7.29
N GLU A 160 -10.94 -8.55 6.81
CA GLU A 160 -12.08 -9.21 6.18
C GLU A 160 -12.27 -10.60 6.78
N THR A 161 -13.51 -11.04 6.88
CA THR A 161 -13.86 -12.38 7.35
C THR A 161 -14.54 -13.13 6.22
N ASP A 162 -14.06 -14.33 5.92
CA ASP A 162 -14.67 -15.19 4.90
C ASP A 162 -15.94 -15.89 5.40
N GLN A 163 -16.63 -16.62 4.51
CA GLN A 163 -17.86 -17.36 4.83
C GLN A 163 -17.65 -18.45 5.89
N ASN A 164 -16.40 -18.88 6.12
CA ASN A 164 -16.04 -19.86 7.16
C ASN A 164 -15.56 -19.17 8.45
N ASN A 165 -15.82 -17.88 8.60
CA ASN A 165 -15.40 -17.06 9.73
C ASN A 165 -13.88 -16.99 9.92
N ARG A 166 -13.10 -17.19 8.83
CA ARG A 166 -11.64 -17.07 8.86
C ARG A 166 -11.23 -15.65 8.57
N LEU A 167 -10.39 -15.12 9.44
CA LEU A 167 -9.87 -13.78 9.35
C LEU A 167 -8.81 -13.68 8.24
N SER A 168 -8.89 -12.63 7.44
CA SER A 168 -7.94 -12.28 6.39
C SER A 168 -7.74 -10.76 6.33
N TYR A 169 -6.74 -10.34 5.58
CA TYR A 169 -6.34 -8.94 5.48
C TYR A 169 -6.14 -8.57 4.01
N LYS A 170 -6.97 -7.66 3.52
CA LYS A 170 -6.91 -7.17 2.14
C LYS A 170 -6.08 -5.91 2.05
N VAL A 171 -5.15 -5.87 1.10
CA VAL A 171 -4.38 -4.65 0.78
C VAL A 171 -5.33 -3.60 0.18
N VAL A 172 -5.46 -2.46 0.86
CA VAL A 172 -6.35 -1.36 0.46
C VAL A 172 -5.60 -0.03 0.27
N GLY A 173 -4.28 -0.04 0.42
CA GLY A 173 -3.44 1.13 0.18
C GLY A 173 -1.98 0.76 0.20
N THR A 174 -1.17 1.51 -0.55
CA THR A 174 0.28 1.32 -0.68
C THR A 174 1.00 2.66 -0.69
N ASP A 175 2.31 2.65 -0.50
CA ASP A 175 3.16 3.86 -0.51
C ASP A 175 2.70 4.97 0.46
N GLY A 176 2.09 4.58 1.58
CA GLY A 176 1.55 5.50 2.56
C GLY A 176 0.25 6.19 2.13
N VAL A 177 -0.37 5.72 1.05
CA VAL A 177 -1.64 6.23 0.52
C VAL A 177 -2.73 5.17 0.67
N LEU A 178 -3.80 5.52 1.37
CA LEU A 178 -5.00 4.69 1.47
C LEU A 178 -5.87 4.92 0.23
N ASN A 179 -6.23 3.86 -0.49
CA ASN A 179 -7.18 3.94 -1.59
C ASN A 179 -8.60 3.84 -1.01
N THR A 180 -9.24 4.99 -0.83
CA THR A 180 -10.61 5.08 -0.29
C THR A 180 -11.68 5.04 -1.38
N ASN A 181 -11.29 4.92 -2.67
CA ASN A 181 -12.24 4.91 -3.77
C ASN A 181 -12.82 3.50 -3.95
N PRO A 182 -14.11 3.28 -3.62
CA PRO A 182 -14.74 1.96 -3.74
C PRO A 182 -14.91 1.49 -5.20
N ASP A 183 -14.79 2.41 -6.18
CA ASP A 183 -15.12 2.15 -7.57
C ASP A 183 -14.00 1.49 -8.38
N ASN A 184 -12.76 1.47 -7.89
CA ASN A 184 -11.64 0.83 -8.60
C ASN A 184 -11.66 -0.71 -8.58
N ASN A 185 -12.67 -1.34 -7.98
CA ASN A 185 -12.84 -2.80 -7.99
C ASN A 185 -13.80 -3.31 -9.08
N LYS A 186 -14.27 -2.45 -10.00
CA LYS A 186 -15.26 -2.82 -11.03
C LYS A 186 -14.75 -2.84 -12.48
N GLU A 187 -13.50 -2.48 -12.73
CA GLU A 187 -12.97 -2.48 -14.09
C GLU A 187 -12.01 -3.65 -14.32
N GLU A 188 -12.55 -4.86 -14.51
CA GLU A 188 -11.96 -5.87 -15.41
C GLU A 188 -12.95 -7.01 -15.71
N ASN A 189 -14.19 -6.67 -16.12
CA ASN A 189 -15.11 -7.64 -16.75
C ASN A 189 -16.05 -6.94 -17.75
N THR A 190 -15.47 -6.25 -18.72
CA THR A 190 -16.18 -5.99 -19.98
C THR A 190 -15.59 -6.90 -21.03
N THR A 191 -16.18 -8.09 -21.14
CA THR A 191 -16.14 -8.92 -22.35
C THR A 191 -16.61 -8.06 -23.52
N ASP A 192 -15.69 -7.71 -24.41
CA ASP A 192 -15.98 -7.14 -25.72
C ASP A 192 -16.64 -8.24 -26.59
N THR A 193 -17.96 -8.33 -26.50
CA THR A 193 -18.79 -9.03 -27.48
C THR A 193 -19.09 -8.07 -28.62
N ARG A 194 -18.12 -7.84 -29.51
CA ARG A 194 -18.42 -7.36 -30.86
C ARG A 194 -18.89 -8.53 -31.69
N ASN A 195 -20.20 -8.67 -31.79
CA ASN A 195 -20.83 -9.41 -32.85
C ASN A 195 -20.52 -8.67 -34.17
N GLY A 196 -19.81 -9.37 -35.08
CA GLY A 196 -19.73 -8.97 -36.44
C GLY A 196 -21.03 -9.38 -37.16
N ASP A 197 -21.55 -8.45 -37.92
CA ASP A 197 -22.34 -8.66 -39.13
C ASP A 197 -21.51 -8.23 -40.32
#